data_4092810f35312ca49732fb5a1d8e30d1
#
_entry.id   4092810f35312ca49732fb5a1d8e30d1
#
_cell.length_a   1.000
_cell.length_b   1.000
_cell.length_c   1.000
_cell.angle_alpha   90.00
_cell.angle_beta   90.00
_cell.angle_gamma   90.00
#
_symmetry.space_group_name_H-M   'P 1'
#
loop_
_entity.id
_entity.type
_entity.pdbx_description
1 polymer ?
#
loop_
_entity_poly.entity_id
_entity_poly.type
_entity_poly.pdbx_seq_one_letter_code
_entity_poly.pdbx_strand_id
1 'polypeptide(L)'
;KTIKRTGEEKMFELFENLTNWLWGLPLLITILATGVYLTVRSGFFQFRHFGYIVKNMFSKERRQEGGDDGKSLTPFQAISIAIGGTVGVSNMSGVATAIATGGPGALFWLWIAALLAMVIKMAEVTLAVYYREKQPNGEYQGGPTYYMQKGLGGEKKLPFWKLFAVLFGGCIFMTWFITLQNYTVSEAVGSTFHLPYIVPSLLYVAAIYLIIIGGVKKVGVISSYMTPIMCMLYIVGSLAILVVNFDKLPETFGLIFKGAFTTQAAVGGFMGAGVATAMRLGFARSVYSNEAGWGTSPMIHASAKTDHPVKQGLMGAFEVFADTIVVCSMTGLVVIITGYWNSGLQGSELTLTAFESGMGSVARALIAISIFLFGLTTSTGWFTYYSVILKHWLKNNQKVLKIAEKIFILGTPLWGLLVTVLTLYGNGTPAQLWVIADFTTVFPTFVNVATLFILSGTFFKLLKDYKARYMGIGKVDKDMALFYEDKKEKEEK
;
A
#
# COMPACT_ATOMS: atom_id res chain seq x y z
N LYS A 1 17.42 -20.97 -35.27
CA LYS A 1 16.12 -20.59 -35.90
C LYS A 1 15.54 -19.45 -35.10
N THR A 2 15.64 -18.21 -35.60
CA THR A 2 15.02 -17.02 -35.01
C THR A 2 13.52 -17.14 -35.25
N ILE A 3 12.76 -17.49 -34.21
CA ILE A 3 11.28 -17.49 -34.26
C ILE A 3 10.87 -16.06 -34.54
N LYS A 4 10.23 -15.80 -35.69
CA LYS A 4 9.64 -14.47 -35.96
C LYS A 4 8.54 -14.23 -34.94
N ARG A 5 8.79 -13.31 -33.99
CA ARG A 5 7.79 -12.87 -33.02
C ARG A 5 6.59 -12.27 -33.74
N THR A 6 5.40 -12.59 -33.27
CA THR A 6 4.15 -12.02 -33.78
C THR A 6 4.08 -10.51 -33.56
N GLY A 7 3.23 -9.79 -34.28
CA GLY A 7 3.04 -8.35 -34.06
C GLY A 7 2.56 -8.04 -32.64
N GLU A 8 1.74 -8.91 -32.08
CA GLU A 8 1.21 -8.82 -30.69
C GLU A 8 2.31 -8.96 -29.66
N GLU A 9 3.24 -9.92 -29.82
CA GLU A 9 4.37 -10.10 -28.90
C GLU A 9 5.29 -8.87 -28.89
N LYS A 10 5.55 -8.26 -30.04
CA LYS A 10 6.36 -7.03 -30.13
C LYS A 10 5.67 -5.84 -29.46
N MET A 11 4.36 -5.72 -29.63
CA MET A 11 3.58 -4.65 -29.00
C MET A 11 3.54 -4.80 -27.48
N PHE A 12 3.39 -6.03 -26.99
CA PHE A 12 3.44 -6.29 -25.54
C PHE A 12 4.83 -6.01 -24.96
N GLU A 13 5.90 -6.40 -25.64
CA GLU A 13 7.29 -6.11 -25.23
C GLU A 13 7.55 -4.59 -25.15
N LEU A 14 7.04 -3.81 -26.11
CA LEU A 14 7.14 -2.35 -26.04
C LEU A 14 6.38 -1.77 -24.84
N PHE A 15 5.19 -2.29 -24.59
CA PHE A 15 4.38 -1.90 -23.45
C PHE A 15 5.05 -2.25 -22.11
N GLU A 16 5.61 -3.45 -22.00
CA GLU A 16 6.39 -3.90 -20.83
C GLU A 16 7.62 -3.01 -20.61
N ASN A 17 8.38 -2.72 -21.67
CA ASN A 17 9.54 -1.84 -21.58
C ASN A 17 9.17 -0.43 -21.12
N LEU A 18 8.06 0.12 -21.60
CA LEU A 18 7.54 1.43 -21.14
C LEU A 18 7.14 1.38 -19.67
N THR A 19 6.44 0.35 -19.25
CA THR A 19 6.02 0.16 -17.86
C THR A 19 7.23 0.06 -16.94
N ASN A 20 8.20 -0.77 -17.30
CA ASN A 20 9.45 -0.94 -16.55
C ASN A 20 10.27 0.36 -16.48
N TRP A 21 10.27 1.16 -17.56
CA TRP A 21 10.93 2.47 -17.56
C TRP A 21 10.23 3.44 -16.61
N LEU A 22 8.91 3.54 -16.66
CA LEU A 22 8.13 4.41 -15.78
C LEU A 22 8.31 4.06 -14.30
N TRP A 23 8.28 2.76 -13.97
CA TRP A 23 8.56 2.24 -12.62
C TRP A 23 10.03 2.32 -12.21
N GLY A 24 10.92 2.63 -13.15
CA GLY A 24 12.35 2.79 -12.93
C GLY A 24 12.72 4.19 -12.41
N LEU A 25 13.60 4.85 -13.16
CA LEU A 25 14.14 6.16 -12.79
C LEU A 25 13.10 7.26 -12.61
N PRO A 26 12.06 7.41 -13.47
CA PRO A 26 11.06 8.46 -13.30
C PRO A 26 10.33 8.37 -11.96
N LEU A 27 9.86 7.19 -11.57
CA LEU A 27 9.18 6.99 -10.29
C LEU A 27 10.14 7.20 -9.12
N LEU A 28 11.34 6.63 -9.20
CA LEU A 28 12.39 6.78 -8.17
C LEU A 28 12.69 8.25 -7.91
N ILE A 29 12.95 9.03 -8.96
CA ILE A 29 13.24 10.47 -8.84
C ILE A 29 12.04 11.21 -8.22
N THR A 30 10.83 10.89 -8.68
CA THR A 30 9.60 11.54 -8.21
C THR A 30 9.38 11.32 -6.71
N ILE A 31 9.50 10.08 -6.24
CA ILE A 31 9.32 9.73 -4.82
C ILE A 31 10.47 10.29 -3.98
N LEU A 32 11.73 10.17 -4.44
CA LEU A 32 12.88 10.73 -3.74
C LEU A 32 12.76 12.25 -3.59
N ALA A 33 12.54 12.96 -4.68
CA ALA A 33 12.45 14.42 -4.66
C ALA A 33 11.32 14.89 -3.73
N THR A 34 10.15 14.25 -3.83
CA THR A 34 8.99 14.60 -2.99
C THR A 34 9.24 14.24 -1.52
N GLY A 35 9.75 13.05 -1.24
CA GLY A 35 10.06 12.60 0.11
C GLY A 35 11.11 13.48 0.78
N VAL A 36 12.20 13.82 0.07
CA VAL A 36 13.24 14.73 0.57
C VAL A 36 12.66 16.13 0.80
N TYR A 37 11.92 16.68 -0.16
CA TYR A 37 11.27 17.99 -0.03
C TYR A 37 10.37 18.07 1.20
N LEU A 38 9.45 17.10 1.35
CA LEU A 38 8.54 17.06 2.49
C LEU A 38 9.28 16.83 3.81
N THR A 39 10.31 16.00 3.83
CA THR A 39 11.15 15.74 5.01
C THR A 39 11.85 17.00 5.48
N VAL A 40 12.55 17.70 4.59
CA VAL A 40 13.30 18.92 4.93
C VAL A 40 12.32 20.03 5.37
N ARG A 41 11.26 20.27 4.63
CA ARG A 41 10.26 21.33 4.93
C ARG A 41 9.46 21.06 6.20
N SER A 42 9.23 19.79 6.56
CA SER A 42 8.59 19.43 7.85
C SER A 42 9.55 19.50 9.03
N GLY A 43 10.84 19.74 8.80
CA GLY A 43 11.90 19.73 9.81
C GLY A 43 12.24 18.33 10.29
N PHE A 44 12.27 17.34 9.38
CA PHE A 44 12.53 15.93 9.68
C PHE A 44 11.54 15.34 10.69
N PHE A 45 10.28 15.71 10.55
CA PHE A 45 9.24 15.42 11.54
C PHE A 45 9.12 13.91 11.84
N GLN A 46 9.10 13.06 10.80
CA GLN A 46 8.97 11.61 10.95
C GLN A 46 10.11 10.96 11.75
N PHE A 47 11.30 11.58 11.75
CA PHE A 47 12.44 11.10 12.53
C PHE A 47 12.46 11.69 13.94
N ARG A 48 12.35 13.01 14.04
CA ARG A 48 12.43 13.73 15.34
C ARG A 48 11.29 13.39 16.28
N HIS A 49 10.13 13.06 15.73
CA HIS A 49 8.93 12.80 16.52
C HIS A 49 8.40 11.38 16.33
N PHE A 50 9.28 10.43 15.94
CA PHE A 50 8.88 9.04 15.72
C PHE A 50 8.24 8.41 16.95
N GLY A 51 8.85 8.58 18.13
CA GLY A 51 8.28 8.10 19.40
C GLY A 51 6.88 8.67 19.68
N TYR A 52 6.64 9.94 19.28
CA TYR A 52 5.33 10.56 19.40
C TYR A 52 4.32 9.92 18.43
N ILE A 53 4.73 9.62 17.19
CA ILE A 53 3.90 8.90 16.20
C ILE A 53 3.45 7.55 16.76
N VAL A 54 4.39 6.76 17.27
CA VAL A 54 4.11 5.43 17.84
C VAL A 54 3.21 5.54 19.07
N LYS A 55 3.53 6.43 20.02
CA LYS A 55 2.71 6.66 21.21
C LYS A 55 1.27 7.06 20.86
N ASN A 56 1.12 7.92 19.84
CA ASN A 56 -0.19 8.37 19.36
C ASN A 56 -1.03 7.22 18.83
N MET A 57 -0.41 6.28 18.08
CA MET A 57 -1.09 5.10 17.54
C MET A 57 -1.71 4.22 18.62
N PHE A 58 -1.01 4.00 19.75
CA PHE A 58 -1.45 3.11 20.83
C PHE A 58 -2.21 3.79 21.96
N SER A 59 -2.51 5.10 21.86
CA SER A 59 -3.23 5.84 22.89
C SER A 59 -4.68 5.37 23.01
N LYS A 60 -5.19 5.25 24.25
CA LYS A 60 -6.59 4.87 24.51
C LYS A 60 -7.59 5.86 23.91
N GLU A 61 -7.22 7.14 23.90
CA GLU A 61 -8.02 8.23 23.32
C GLU A 61 -8.31 7.97 21.84
N ARG A 62 -7.32 7.46 21.08
CA ARG A 62 -7.47 7.13 19.67
C ARG A 62 -8.37 5.94 19.39
N ARG A 63 -8.37 4.96 20.25
CA ARG A 63 -9.24 3.80 20.11
C ARG A 63 -10.71 4.16 20.35
N GLN A 64 -10.96 5.19 21.17
CA GLN A 64 -12.29 5.65 21.56
C GLN A 64 -12.72 6.94 20.85
N GLU A 65 -11.78 7.63 20.16
CA GLU A 65 -12.09 8.86 19.42
C GLU A 65 -13.10 8.56 18.33
N GLY A 66 -14.23 9.21 18.41
CA GLY A 66 -15.27 9.05 17.41
C GLY A 66 -16.61 8.57 17.92
N GLY A 67 -16.70 7.97 19.10
CA GLY A 67 -17.94 7.39 19.63
C GLY A 67 -18.64 6.49 18.61
N ASP A 68 -19.37 5.50 19.03
CA ASP A 68 -20.14 4.68 18.07
C ASP A 68 -21.40 5.43 17.63
N ASP A 69 -21.26 6.37 16.65
CA ASP A 69 -22.38 6.96 15.95
C ASP A 69 -23.03 5.99 14.93
N GLY A 70 -22.48 4.79 14.86
CA GLY A 70 -22.94 3.73 13.97
C GLY A 70 -22.62 3.99 12.48
N LYS A 71 -22.03 5.14 12.10
CA LYS A 71 -21.91 5.60 10.71
C LYS A 71 -20.47 5.75 10.26
N SER A 72 -19.62 6.41 11.04
CA SER A 72 -18.22 6.66 10.68
C SER A 72 -17.29 5.56 11.19
N LEU A 73 -16.11 5.42 10.58
CA LEU A 73 -15.03 4.57 11.10
C LEU A 73 -14.34 5.25 12.29
N THR A 74 -13.91 4.44 13.25
CA THR A 74 -12.94 4.93 14.23
C THR A 74 -11.56 5.07 13.58
N PRO A 75 -10.66 5.92 14.11
CA PRO A 75 -9.29 6.03 13.60
C PRO A 75 -8.57 4.67 13.55
N PHE A 76 -8.79 3.80 14.53
CA PHE A 76 -8.21 2.47 14.59
C PHE A 76 -8.78 1.52 13.51
N GLN A 77 -10.07 1.58 13.22
CA GLN A 77 -10.66 0.82 12.12
C GLN A 77 -10.11 1.26 10.77
N ALA A 78 -9.99 2.58 10.57
CA ALA A 78 -9.45 3.14 9.32
C ALA A 78 -8.01 2.72 9.07
N ILE A 79 -7.12 2.82 10.07
CA ILE A 79 -5.72 2.37 9.91
C ILE A 79 -5.64 0.86 9.77
N SER A 80 -6.51 0.09 10.41
CA SER A 80 -6.53 -1.37 10.27
C SER A 80 -6.94 -1.81 8.86
N ILE A 81 -7.90 -1.12 8.23
CA ILE A 81 -8.20 -1.32 6.81
C ILE A 81 -7.02 -0.90 5.95
N ALA A 82 -6.41 0.25 6.23
CA ALA A 82 -5.29 0.79 5.48
C ALA A 82 -4.08 -0.16 5.51
N ILE A 83 -3.64 -0.58 6.70
CA ILE A 83 -2.56 -1.57 6.85
C ILE A 83 -2.96 -2.91 6.21
N GLY A 84 -4.20 -3.36 6.39
CA GLY A 84 -4.69 -4.59 5.74
C GLY A 84 -4.73 -4.50 4.22
N GLY A 85 -4.94 -3.30 3.68
CA GLY A 85 -4.92 -3.01 2.24
C GLY A 85 -3.50 -3.00 1.66
N THR A 86 -2.55 -2.42 2.39
CA THR A 86 -1.15 -2.26 1.98
C THR A 86 -0.30 -3.49 2.30
N VAL A 87 -0.40 -4.03 3.53
CA VAL A 87 0.28 -5.28 3.91
C VAL A 87 -0.41 -6.46 3.24
N GLY A 88 0.12 -6.88 2.13
CA GLY A 88 -0.46 -7.89 1.28
C GLY A 88 0.54 -8.93 0.81
N VAL A 89 0.14 -9.67 -0.21
CA VAL A 89 0.98 -10.68 -0.85
C VAL A 89 2.29 -10.08 -1.38
N SER A 90 2.29 -8.81 -1.81
CA SER A 90 3.47 -8.11 -2.32
C SER A 90 4.59 -7.95 -1.28
N ASN A 91 4.26 -7.80 0.00
CA ASN A 91 5.24 -7.70 1.08
C ASN A 91 6.06 -8.98 1.24
N MET A 92 5.51 -10.10 0.87
CA MET A 92 6.17 -11.40 0.90
C MET A 92 6.77 -11.73 -0.46
N SER A 93 5.96 -11.88 -1.49
CA SER A 93 6.43 -12.30 -2.81
C SER A 93 7.23 -11.22 -3.53
N GLY A 94 6.81 -9.96 -3.45
CA GLY A 94 7.47 -8.86 -4.13
C GLY A 94 8.83 -8.51 -3.55
N VAL A 95 8.94 -8.47 -2.22
CA VAL A 95 10.21 -8.22 -1.52
C VAL A 95 11.19 -9.36 -1.77
N ALA A 96 10.74 -10.62 -1.66
CA ALA A 96 11.56 -11.79 -1.95
C ALA A 96 12.11 -11.75 -3.39
N THR A 97 11.25 -11.43 -4.38
CA THR A 97 11.65 -11.28 -5.79
C THR A 97 12.67 -10.13 -5.98
N ALA A 98 12.46 -8.99 -5.31
CA ALA A 98 13.41 -7.87 -5.41
C ALA A 98 14.80 -8.23 -4.90
N ILE A 99 14.86 -9.00 -3.82
CA ILE A 99 16.13 -9.49 -3.25
C ILE A 99 16.74 -10.57 -4.14
N ALA A 100 15.96 -11.51 -4.66
CA ALA A 100 16.46 -12.53 -5.58
C ALA A 100 17.03 -11.93 -6.86
N THR A 101 16.41 -10.86 -7.38
CA THR A 101 16.83 -10.22 -8.65
C THR A 101 17.88 -9.13 -8.44
N GLY A 102 17.71 -8.31 -7.40
CA GLY A 102 18.57 -7.14 -7.11
C GLY A 102 19.67 -7.42 -6.09
N GLY A 103 19.69 -8.60 -5.48
CA GLY A 103 20.57 -8.95 -4.38
C GLY A 103 20.14 -8.40 -3.03
N PRO A 104 20.81 -8.81 -1.94
CA PRO A 104 20.51 -8.38 -0.56
C PRO A 104 20.47 -6.87 -0.36
N GLY A 105 21.25 -6.10 -1.12
CA GLY A 105 21.27 -4.64 -1.08
C GLY A 105 19.95 -3.97 -1.45
N ALA A 106 19.04 -4.66 -2.13
CA ALA A 106 17.68 -4.17 -2.41
C ALA A 106 16.91 -3.88 -1.12
N LEU A 107 17.15 -4.63 -0.05
CA LEU A 107 16.50 -4.40 1.25
C LEU A 107 16.94 -3.08 1.89
N PHE A 108 18.22 -2.70 1.78
CA PHE A 108 18.69 -1.40 2.24
C PHE A 108 17.98 -0.25 1.54
N TRP A 109 17.86 -0.31 0.22
CA TRP A 109 17.20 0.74 -0.56
C TRP A 109 15.69 0.79 -0.33
N LEU A 110 15.09 -0.36 -0.02
CA LEU A 110 13.70 -0.44 0.42
C LEU A 110 13.49 0.33 1.74
N TRP A 111 14.40 0.22 2.71
CA TRP A 111 14.34 1.00 3.96
C TRP A 111 14.47 2.51 3.71
N ILE A 112 15.42 2.92 2.88
CA ILE A 112 15.59 4.35 2.54
C ILE A 112 14.32 4.91 1.90
N ALA A 113 13.72 4.18 0.97
CA ALA A 113 12.47 4.58 0.34
C ALA A 113 11.33 4.67 1.37
N ALA A 114 11.19 3.71 2.28
CA ALA A 114 10.17 3.70 3.32
C ALA A 114 10.28 4.90 4.28
N LEU A 115 11.49 5.23 4.71
CA LEU A 115 11.73 6.38 5.59
C LEU A 115 11.29 7.71 4.95
N LEU A 116 11.46 7.86 3.64
CA LEU A 116 10.95 9.01 2.89
C LEU A 116 9.43 8.91 2.62
N ALA A 117 8.94 7.70 2.41
CA ALA A 117 7.54 7.43 2.17
C ALA A 117 6.65 7.75 3.37
N MET A 118 7.16 7.65 4.60
CA MET A 118 6.41 7.99 5.83
C MET A 118 5.84 9.41 5.81
N VAL A 119 6.62 10.41 5.41
CA VAL A 119 6.14 11.79 5.34
C VAL A 119 5.26 12.03 4.12
N ILE A 120 5.49 11.33 3.02
CA ILE A 120 4.60 11.38 1.84
C ILE A 120 3.22 10.89 2.25
N LYS A 121 3.11 9.71 2.84
CA LYS A 121 1.85 9.14 3.33
C LYS A 121 1.18 10.04 4.38
N MET A 122 1.98 10.62 5.28
CA MET A 122 1.47 11.57 6.26
C MET A 122 0.80 12.78 5.59
N ALA A 123 1.42 13.32 4.53
CA ALA A 123 0.88 14.45 3.79
C ALA A 123 -0.39 14.06 3.01
N GLU A 124 -0.39 12.90 2.33
CA GLU A 124 -1.54 12.34 1.64
C GLU A 124 -2.76 12.23 2.54
N VAL A 125 -2.58 11.54 3.67
CA VAL A 125 -3.66 11.31 4.64
C VAL A 125 -4.15 12.64 5.25
N THR A 126 -3.23 13.54 5.62
CA THR A 126 -3.60 14.86 6.15
C THR A 126 -4.45 15.65 5.16
N LEU A 127 -4.06 15.68 3.89
CA LEU A 127 -4.81 16.39 2.85
C LEU A 127 -6.15 15.69 2.54
N ALA A 128 -6.18 14.36 2.52
CA ALA A 128 -7.42 13.60 2.30
C ALA A 128 -8.47 13.88 3.40
N VAL A 129 -8.02 13.98 4.65
CA VAL A 129 -8.89 14.32 5.78
C VAL A 129 -9.30 15.79 5.77
N TYR A 130 -8.38 16.70 5.41
CA TYR A 130 -8.68 18.14 5.34
C TYR A 130 -9.75 18.46 4.27
N TYR A 131 -9.66 17.86 3.07
CA TYR A 131 -10.58 18.08 1.95
C TYR A 131 -11.77 17.12 1.90
N ARG A 132 -11.98 16.28 2.89
CA ARG A 132 -13.11 15.34 2.94
C ARG A 132 -14.47 16.02 2.90
N GLU A 133 -15.50 15.25 2.57
CA GLU A 133 -16.92 15.68 2.60
C GLU A 133 -17.71 14.83 3.57
N LYS A 134 -18.62 15.48 4.30
CA LYS A 134 -19.63 14.78 5.09
C LYS A 134 -20.82 14.45 4.19
N GLN A 135 -21.13 13.19 4.08
CA GLN A 135 -22.23 12.70 3.25
C GLN A 135 -23.58 12.86 3.98
N PRO A 136 -24.72 12.88 3.25
CA PRO A 136 -26.05 12.98 3.88
C PRO A 136 -26.35 11.87 4.89
N ASN A 137 -25.75 10.69 4.73
CA ASN A 137 -25.88 9.58 5.68
C ASN A 137 -24.99 9.74 6.93
N GLY A 138 -24.19 10.80 7.00
CA GLY A 138 -23.28 11.13 8.10
C GLY A 138 -21.88 10.55 7.99
N GLU A 139 -21.59 9.71 6.97
CA GLU A 139 -20.24 9.21 6.70
C GLU A 139 -19.32 10.31 6.17
N TYR A 140 -18.01 10.20 6.43
CA TYR A 140 -17.00 11.04 5.81
C TYR A 140 -16.39 10.33 4.59
N GLN A 141 -16.20 11.06 3.51
CA GLN A 141 -15.53 10.59 2.31
C GLN A 141 -14.49 11.60 1.84
N GLY A 142 -13.33 11.11 1.41
CA GLY A 142 -12.23 11.93 0.95
C GLY A 142 -11.22 11.12 0.17
N GLY A 143 -10.07 11.69 -0.06
CA GLY A 143 -8.99 11.08 -0.82
C GLY A 143 -8.54 11.92 -2.02
N PRO A 144 -7.71 11.38 -2.91
CA PRO A 144 -7.12 12.15 -4.00
C PRO A 144 -8.12 12.87 -4.90
N THR A 145 -9.18 12.21 -5.33
CA THR A 145 -10.20 12.84 -6.18
C THR A 145 -10.83 14.06 -5.52
N TYR A 146 -11.01 14.03 -4.19
CA TYR A 146 -11.57 15.14 -3.42
C TYR A 146 -10.59 16.30 -3.27
N TYR A 147 -9.31 16.04 -2.92
CA TYR A 147 -8.37 17.15 -2.80
C TYR A 147 -7.89 17.67 -4.16
N MET A 148 -7.95 16.88 -5.25
CA MET A 148 -7.79 17.37 -6.59
C MET A 148 -8.94 18.31 -6.97
N GLN A 149 -10.18 17.94 -6.69
CA GLN A 149 -11.35 18.77 -6.95
C GLN A 149 -11.36 20.06 -6.13
N LYS A 150 -11.24 19.95 -4.80
CA LYS A 150 -11.36 21.09 -3.88
C LYS A 150 -10.08 21.90 -3.77
N GLY A 151 -8.93 21.24 -3.73
CA GLY A 151 -7.62 21.89 -3.58
C GLY A 151 -7.11 22.46 -4.90
N LEU A 152 -6.97 21.61 -5.96
CA LEU A 152 -6.49 22.13 -7.25
C LEU A 152 -7.56 22.95 -7.97
N GLY A 153 -8.81 22.46 -8.01
CA GLY A 153 -9.90 23.14 -8.72
C GLY A 153 -10.49 24.30 -7.92
N GLY A 154 -10.79 24.08 -6.64
CA GLY A 154 -11.44 25.08 -5.78
C GLY A 154 -10.49 26.18 -5.30
N GLU A 155 -9.42 25.83 -4.57
CA GLU A 155 -8.50 26.81 -3.99
C GLU A 155 -7.47 27.36 -4.99
N LYS A 156 -6.86 26.48 -5.80
CA LYS A 156 -5.82 26.88 -6.75
C LYS A 156 -6.36 27.29 -8.11
N LYS A 157 -7.64 27.02 -8.39
CA LYS A 157 -8.33 27.34 -9.66
C LYS A 157 -7.59 26.83 -10.90
N LEU A 158 -6.91 25.68 -10.78
CA LEU A 158 -6.14 25.10 -11.88
C LEU A 158 -7.08 24.35 -12.85
N PRO A 159 -7.07 24.63 -14.16
CA PRO A 159 -8.04 24.06 -15.11
C PRO A 159 -7.87 22.55 -15.32
N PHE A 160 -6.68 22.01 -15.13
CA PHE A 160 -6.36 20.60 -15.37
C PHE A 160 -6.74 19.65 -14.19
N TRP A 161 -7.33 20.14 -13.12
CA TRP A 161 -7.69 19.31 -11.98
C TRP A 161 -8.61 18.13 -12.34
N LYS A 162 -9.52 18.35 -13.32
CA LYS A 162 -10.43 17.27 -13.78
C LYS A 162 -9.65 16.13 -14.44
N LEU A 163 -8.65 16.46 -15.27
CA LEU A 163 -7.79 15.46 -15.89
C LEU A 163 -7.07 14.63 -14.81
N PHE A 164 -6.52 15.30 -13.79
CA PHE A 164 -5.84 14.63 -12.68
C PHE A 164 -6.79 13.70 -11.91
N ALA A 165 -7.98 14.17 -11.56
CA ALA A 165 -8.97 13.38 -10.85
C ALA A 165 -9.48 12.17 -11.66
N VAL A 166 -9.65 12.33 -12.99
CA VAL A 166 -10.07 11.24 -13.90
C VAL A 166 -8.93 10.23 -14.08
N LEU A 167 -7.69 10.70 -14.33
CA LEU A 167 -6.54 9.79 -14.45
C LEU A 167 -6.30 9.02 -13.16
N PHE A 168 -6.34 9.69 -12.01
CA PHE A 168 -6.21 9.03 -10.73
C PHE A 168 -7.30 7.97 -10.52
N GLY A 169 -8.56 8.41 -10.51
CA GLY A 169 -9.69 7.53 -10.21
C GLY A 169 -9.87 6.43 -11.25
N GLY A 170 -9.71 6.76 -12.55
CA GLY A 170 -9.84 5.81 -13.64
C GLY A 170 -8.80 4.71 -13.60
N CYS A 171 -7.52 5.07 -13.47
CA CYS A 171 -6.44 4.09 -13.42
C CYS A 171 -6.51 3.23 -12.15
N ILE A 172 -6.79 3.82 -10.97
CA ILE A 172 -7.01 3.02 -9.75
C ILE A 172 -8.20 2.09 -9.94
N PHE A 173 -9.32 2.55 -10.51
CA PHE A 173 -10.49 1.69 -10.72
C PHE A 173 -10.21 0.56 -11.73
N MET A 174 -9.33 0.77 -12.71
CA MET A 174 -8.93 -0.29 -13.65
C MET A 174 -8.20 -1.44 -12.97
N THR A 175 -7.52 -1.23 -11.84
CA THR A 175 -6.87 -2.32 -11.10
C THR A 175 -7.87 -3.35 -10.57
N TRP A 176 -9.16 -3.00 -10.44
CA TRP A 176 -10.22 -3.93 -10.10
C TRP A 176 -10.34 -5.08 -11.12
N PHE A 177 -10.11 -4.78 -12.41
CA PHE A 177 -10.16 -5.77 -13.49
C PHE A 177 -8.91 -6.66 -13.56
N ILE A 178 -7.83 -6.29 -12.87
CA ILE A 178 -6.50 -6.92 -13.02
C ILE A 178 -6.02 -7.50 -11.69
N THR A 179 -6.95 -7.94 -10.85
CA THR A 179 -6.59 -8.46 -9.53
C THR A 179 -5.99 -9.86 -9.59
N LEU A 180 -4.77 -10.03 -9.07
CA LEU A 180 -4.07 -11.32 -8.96
C LEU A 180 -4.07 -11.89 -7.54
N GLN A 181 -4.69 -11.21 -6.58
CA GLN A 181 -4.67 -11.62 -5.16
C GLN A 181 -5.23 -13.04 -4.98
N ASN A 182 -6.36 -13.36 -5.63
CA ASN A 182 -6.97 -14.69 -5.54
C ASN A 182 -6.04 -15.77 -6.10
N TYR A 183 -5.42 -15.54 -7.27
CA TYR A 183 -4.46 -16.49 -7.85
C TYR A 183 -3.28 -16.73 -6.93
N THR A 184 -2.62 -15.69 -6.44
CA THR A 184 -1.40 -15.81 -5.61
C THR A 184 -1.69 -16.49 -4.26
N VAL A 185 -2.85 -16.20 -3.66
CA VAL A 185 -3.31 -16.89 -2.46
C VAL A 185 -3.56 -18.37 -2.76
N SER A 186 -4.20 -18.66 -3.89
CA SER A 186 -4.54 -20.03 -4.29
C SER A 186 -3.30 -20.86 -4.59
N GLU A 187 -2.28 -20.25 -5.22
CA GLU A 187 -0.98 -20.86 -5.45
C GLU A 187 -0.26 -21.18 -4.15
N ALA A 188 -0.17 -20.20 -3.23
CA ALA A 188 0.53 -20.39 -1.96
C ALA A 188 -0.12 -21.48 -1.07
N VAL A 189 -1.46 -21.44 -0.94
CA VAL A 189 -2.20 -22.43 -0.14
C VAL A 189 -2.23 -23.78 -0.84
N GLY A 190 -2.51 -23.80 -2.14
CA GLY A 190 -2.59 -25.04 -2.92
C GLY A 190 -1.28 -25.79 -2.97
N SER A 191 -0.15 -25.10 -3.20
CA SER A 191 1.19 -25.73 -3.22
C SER A 191 1.60 -26.23 -1.85
N THR A 192 1.21 -25.56 -0.77
CA THR A 192 1.56 -25.96 0.61
C THR A 192 0.78 -27.16 1.08
N PHE A 193 -0.54 -27.21 0.81
CA PHE A 193 -1.43 -28.27 1.28
C PHE A 193 -1.75 -29.32 0.22
N HIS A 194 -1.06 -29.28 -0.92
CA HIS A 194 -1.26 -30.21 -2.05
C HIS A 194 -2.71 -30.25 -2.57
N LEU A 195 -3.37 -29.08 -2.58
CA LEU A 195 -4.74 -28.92 -3.06
C LEU A 195 -4.75 -28.39 -4.49
N PRO A 196 -5.72 -28.80 -5.34
CA PRO A 196 -5.98 -28.09 -6.60
C PRO A 196 -6.24 -26.60 -6.34
N TYR A 197 -5.57 -25.70 -7.05
CA TYR A 197 -5.62 -24.24 -6.78
C TYR A 197 -7.02 -23.64 -6.83
N ILE A 198 -7.95 -24.29 -7.53
CA ILE A 198 -9.34 -23.87 -7.55
C ILE A 198 -10.04 -23.98 -6.19
N VAL A 199 -9.63 -24.94 -5.32
CA VAL A 199 -10.22 -25.14 -4.00
C VAL A 199 -9.95 -23.95 -3.08
N PRO A 200 -8.69 -23.55 -2.82
CA PRO A 200 -8.43 -22.34 -2.03
C PRO A 200 -8.96 -21.07 -2.69
N SER A 201 -9.06 -21.00 -4.03
CA SER A 201 -9.67 -19.89 -4.74
C SER A 201 -11.15 -19.71 -4.38
N LEU A 202 -11.94 -20.80 -4.37
CA LEU A 202 -13.35 -20.77 -3.99
C LEU A 202 -13.54 -20.42 -2.51
N LEU A 203 -12.70 -20.95 -1.63
CA LEU A 203 -12.71 -20.61 -0.19
C LEU A 203 -12.42 -19.11 0.01
N TYR A 204 -11.47 -18.58 -0.75
CA TYR A 204 -11.12 -17.17 -0.71
C TYR A 204 -12.27 -16.26 -1.17
N VAL A 205 -12.96 -16.62 -2.26
CA VAL A 205 -14.17 -15.92 -2.73
C VAL A 205 -15.25 -15.90 -1.66
N ALA A 206 -15.55 -17.05 -1.04
CA ALA A 206 -16.52 -17.15 0.03
C ALA A 206 -16.16 -16.26 1.23
N ALA A 207 -14.88 -16.25 1.63
CA ALA A 207 -14.38 -15.41 2.71
C ALA A 207 -14.51 -13.91 2.40
N ILE A 208 -14.18 -13.47 1.17
CA ILE A 208 -14.39 -12.08 0.76
C ILE A 208 -15.86 -11.70 0.86
N TYR A 209 -16.79 -12.51 0.32
CA TYR A 209 -18.22 -12.22 0.42
C TYR A 209 -18.69 -12.04 1.86
N LEU A 210 -18.27 -12.92 2.76
CA LEU A 210 -18.62 -12.82 4.19
C LEU A 210 -18.21 -11.48 4.80
N ILE A 211 -17.15 -10.86 4.30
CA ILE A 211 -16.65 -9.59 4.81
C ILE A 211 -17.35 -8.40 4.14
N ILE A 212 -17.39 -8.36 2.79
CA ILE A 212 -17.80 -7.15 2.05
C ILE A 212 -19.31 -6.93 2.00
N ILE A 213 -20.15 -7.96 2.16
CA ILE A 213 -21.62 -7.82 2.13
C ILE A 213 -22.15 -6.81 3.18
N GLY A 214 -21.41 -6.65 4.29
CA GLY A 214 -21.75 -5.65 5.33
C GLY A 214 -21.21 -4.25 5.07
N GLY A 215 -20.62 -4.01 3.88
CA GLY A 215 -20.06 -2.70 3.49
C GLY A 215 -18.80 -2.31 4.25
N VAL A 216 -18.33 -1.08 4.03
CA VAL A 216 -17.05 -0.54 4.55
C VAL A 216 -16.95 -0.65 6.08
N LYS A 217 -18.06 -0.44 6.80
CA LYS A 217 -18.06 -0.53 8.27
C LYS A 217 -17.74 -1.93 8.76
N LYS A 218 -18.34 -2.97 8.15
CA LYS A 218 -18.04 -4.37 8.52
C LYS A 218 -16.61 -4.74 8.16
N VAL A 219 -16.10 -4.27 7.03
CA VAL A 219 -14.69 -4.40 6.68
C VAL A 219 -13.82 -3.79 7.78
N GLY A 220 -14.16 -2.58 8.28
CA GLY A 220 -13.42 -1.92 9.36
C GLY A 220 -13.39 -2.72 10.66
N VAL A 221 -14.53 -3.26 11.08
CA VAL A 221 -14.62 -4.09 12.28
C VAL A 221 -13.77 -5.35 12.13
N ILE A 222 -13.90 -6.07 11.03
CA ILE A 222 -13.15 -7.31 10.80
C ILE A 222 -11.65 -7.03 10.68
N SER A 223 -11.25 -5.99 9.93
CA SER A 223 -9.84 -5.60 9.77
C SER A 223 -9.21 -5.19 11.11
N SER A 224 -9.98 -4.57 12.01
CA SER A 224 -9.45 -4.18 13.34
C SER A 224 -9.01 -5.37 14.21
N TYR A 225 -9.50 -6.56 13.94
CA TYR A 225 -9.05 -7.81 14.56
C TYR A 225 -8.05 -8.57 13.68
N MET A 226 -8.35 -8.73 12.39
CA MET A 226 -7.54 -9.54 11.48
C MET A 226 -6.15 -8.94 11.26
N THR A 227 -6.06 -7.63 11.02
CA THR A 227 -4.78 -6.99 10.68
C THR A 227 -3.73 -7.15 11.79
N PRO A 228 -4.01 -6.85 13.07
CA PRO A 228 -3.03 -7.10 14.12
C PRO A 228 -2.66 -8.58 14.27
N ILE A 229 -3.63 -9.49 14.17
CA ILE A 229 -3.39 -10.94 14.32
C ILE A 229 -2.48 -11.45 13.21
N MET A 230 -2.78 -11.13 11.94
CA MET A 230 -1.96 -11.59 10.81
C MET A 230 -0.53 -11.03 10.86
N CYS A 231 -0.38 -9.73 11.19
CA CYS A 231 0.94 -9.12 11.33
C CYS A 231 1.73 -9.77 12.46
N MET A 232 1.09 -10.01 13.61
CA MET A 232 1.74 -10.66 14.77
C MET A 232 2.17 -12.08 14.42
N LEU A 233 1.31 -12.87 13.76
CA LEU A 233 1.63 -14.24 13.34
C LEU A 233 2.87 -14.27 12.44
N TYR A 234 2.90 -13.36 11.46
CA TYR A 234 4.01 -13.26 10.51
C TYR A 234 5.31 -12.80 11.17
N ILE A 235 5.23 -11.77 12.01
CA ILE A 235 6.41 -11.23 12.73
C ILE A 235 6.98 -12.27 13.69
N VAL A 236 6.14 -12.94 14.45
CA VAL A 236 6.60 -13.98 15.42
C VAL A 236 7.25 -15.15 14.69
N GLY A 237 6.64 -15.64 13.60
CA GLY A 237 7.24 -16.68 12.77
C GLY A 237 8.59 -16.29 12.19
N SER A 238 8.69 -15.05 11.69
CA SER A 238 9.96 -14.52 11.16
C SER A 238 11.03 -14.38 12.25
N LEU A 239 10.66 -13.80 13.40
CA LEU A 239 11.58 -13.64 14.54
C LEU A 239 12.10 -14.99 15.05
N ALA A 240 11.26 -16.02 15.07
CA ALA A 240 11.68 -17.36 15.46
C ALA A 240 12.81 -17.88 14.55
N ILE A 241 12.70 -17.69 13.23
CA ILE A 241 13.75 -18.06 12.27
C ILE A 241 15.03 -17.24 12.50
N LEU A 242 14.91 -15.93 12.74
CA LEU A 242 16.05 -15.06 13.00
C LEU A 242 16.76 -15.44 14.29
N VAL A 243 16.02 -15.82 15.33
CA VAL A 243 16.59 -16.27 16.62
C VAL A 243 17.33 -17.60 16.45
N VAL A 244 16.76 -18.55 15.72
CA VAL A 244 17.43 -19.86 15.45
C VAL A 244 18.70 -19.68 14.64
N ASN A 245 18.79 -18.66 13.79
CA ASN A 245 19.96 -18.36 12.95
C ASN A 245 20.70 -17.08 13.42
N PHE A 246 20.67 -16.79 14.73
CA PHE A 246 21.21 -15.55 15.29
C PHE A 246 22.70 -15.35 14.98
N ASP A 247 23.45 -16.43 14.90
CA ASP A 247 24.89 -16.45 14.54
C ASP A 247 25.15 -15.89 13.14
N LYS A 248 24.20 -16.02 12.20
CA LYS A 248 24.30 -15.53 10.83
C LYS A 248 23.84 -14.07 10.65
N LEU A 249 23.25 -13.42 11.68
CA LEU A 249 22.77 -12.05 11.58
C LEU A 249 23.87 -11.04 11.17
N PRO A 250 25.08 -11.08 11.76
CA PRO A 250 26.14 -10.14 11.35
C PRO A 250 26.50 -10.28 9.87
N GLU A 251 26.59 -11.51 9.36
CA GLU A 251 26.84 -11.78 7.95
C GLU A 251 25.67 -11.28 7.07
N THR A 252 24.41 -11.55 7.49
CA THR A 252 23.21 -11.09 6.80
C THR A 252 23.20 -9.56 6.64
N PHE A 253 23.47 -8.81 7.70
CA PHE A 253 23.58 -7.35 7.61
C PHE A 253 24.79 -6.94 6.75
N GLY A 254 25.91 -7.65 6.86
CA GLY A 254 27.07 -7.45 5.98
C GLY A 254 26.73 -7.57 4.50
N LEU A 255 25.92 -8.60 4.11
CA LEU A 255 25.44 -8.80 2.75
C LEU A 255 24.50 -7.64 2.31
N ILE A 256 23.60 -7.18 3.18
CA ILE A 256 22.69 -6.08 2.90
C ILE A 256 23.47 -4.79 2.63
N PHE A 257 24.37 -4.38 3.54
CA PHE A 257 25.10 -3.13 3.39
C PHE A 257 26.14 -3.19 2.27
N LYS A 258 26.88 -4.29 2.11
CA LYS A 258 27.82 -4.46 1.00
C LYS A 258 27.08 -4.47 -0.34
N GLY A 259 25.96 -5.23 -0.44
CA GLY A 259 25.17 -5.31 -1.66
C GLY A 259 24.50 -4.00 -2.05
N ALA A 260 24.29 -3.07 -1.10
CA ALA A 260 23.72 -1.77 -1.38
C ALA A 260 24.68 -0.82 -2.09
N PHE A 261 26.01 -0.97 -1.91
CA PHE A 261 27.01 -0.03 -2.38
C PHE A 261 28.10 -0.65 -3.25
N THR A 262 28.13 -1.98 -3.42
CA THR A 262 29.11 -2.68 -4.24
C THR A 262 28.40 -3.49 -5.33
N THR A 263 29.08 -3.70 -6.48
CA THR A 263 28.58 -4.61 -7.51
C THR A 263 28.61 -6.05 -7.00
N GLN A 264 27.61 -6.84 -7.30
CA GLN A 264 27.45 -8.22 -6.81
C GLN A 264 28.59 -9.18 -7.19
N ALA A 265 29.44 -8.82 -8.14
CA ALA A 265 30.64 -9.61 -8.46
C ALA A 265 31.55 -9.82 -7.22
N ALA A 266 31.44 -8.94 -6.21
CA ALA A 266 32.19 -9.05 -4.94
C ALA A 266 31.51 -9.96 -3.88
N VAL A 267 30.27 -10.41 -4.09
CA VAL A 267 29.46 -11.09 -3.06
C VAL A 267 29.15 -12.56 -3.41
N GLY A 268 29.74 -13.10 -4.46
CA GLY A 268 29.62 -14.53 -4.78
C GLY A 268 28.78 -14.86 -6.03
N GLY A 269 29.29 -14.51 -7.19
CA GLY A 269 29.06 -15.28 -8.40
C GLY A 269 27.71 -15.14 -9.11
N PHE A 270 26.80 -14.26 -8.71
CA PHE A 270 25.56 -14.03 -9.47
C PHE A 270 25.75 -12.90 -10.50
N MET A 271 25.36 -13.16 -11.74
CA MET A 271 25.58 -12.24 -12.85
C MET A 271 24.78 -10.95 -12.71
N GLY A 272 25.41 -9.86 -12.38
CA GLY A 272 25.13 -8.57 -13.00
C GLY A 272 24.08 -7.64 -12.41
N ALA A 273 23.57 -7.83 -11.19
CA ALA A 273 22.76 -6.78 -10.56
C ALA A 273 23.69 -5.71 -9.95
N GLY A 274 23.89 -4.61 -10.69
CA GLY A 274 24.64 -3.46 -10.16
C GLY A 274 23.84 -2.74 -9.07
N VAL A 275 24.54 -1.86 -8.31
CA VAL A 275 23.93 -0.97 -7.29
C VAL A 275 22.64 -0.29 -7.81
N ALA A 276 22.64 0.14 -9.08
CA ALA A 276 21.47 0.76 -9.71
C ALA A 276 20.25 -0.18 -9.74
N THR A 277 20.45 -1.48 -9.99
CA THR A 277 19.35 -2.46 -10.00
C THR A 277 18.84 -2.72 -8.60
N ALA A 278 19.72 -2.90 -7.61
CA ALA A 278 19.34 -3.06 -6.20
C ALA A 278 18.55 -1.82 -5.71
N MET A 279 19.02 -0.62 -6.02
CA MET A 279 18.34 0.64 -5.70
C MET A 279 16.94 0.69 -6.37
N ARG A 280 16.88 0.50 -7.68
CA ARG A 280 15.62 0.54 -8.44
C ARG A 280 14.59 -0.44 -7.89
N LEU A 281 14.99 -1.69 -7.68
CA LEU A 281 14.07 -2.73 -7.19
C LEU A 281 13.67 -2.48 -5.73
N GLY A 282 14.60 -2.07 -4.87
CA GLY A 282 14.30 -1.71 -3.48
C GLY A 282 13.30 -0.57 -3.39
N PHE A 283 13.49 0.53 -4.15
CA PHE A 283 12.56 1.65 -4.20
C PHE A 283 11.21 1.25 -4.77
N ALA A 284 11.18 0.56 -5.92
CA ALA A 284 9.94 0.14 -6.57
C ALA A 284 9.10 -0.74 -5.63
N ARG A 285 9.73 -1.71 -4.95
CA ARG A 285 9.02 -2.60 -4.03
C ARG A 285 8.60 -1.94 -2.73
N SER A 286 9.36 -0.97 -2.22
CA SER A 286 8.91 -0.15 -1.10
C SER A 286 7.64 0.61 -1.43
N VAL A 287 7.62 1.35 -2.56
CA VAL A 287 6.46 2.12 -3.01
C VAL A 287 5.26 1.22 -3.30
N TYR A 288 5.51 0.06 -3.93
CA TYR A 288 4.46 -0.92 -4.23
C TYR A 288 3.85 -1.54 -2.96
N SER A 289 4.66 -1.77 -1.92
CA SER A 289 4.20 -2.32 -0.65
C SER A 289 3.38 -1.31 0.14
N ASN A 290 3.94 -0.13 0.43
CA ASN A 290 3.30 0.85 1.30
C ASN A 290 2.34 1.81 0.58
N GLU A 291 2.27 1.74 -0.74
CA GLU A 291 1.39 2.58 -1.58
C GLU A 291 1.54 4.10 -1.32
N ALA A 292 2.70 4.56 -0.81
CA ALA A 292 2.94 5.99 -0.62
C ALA A 292 3.11 6.69 -1.97
N GLY A 293 2.35 7.74 -2.17
CA GLY A 293 2.23 8.40 -3.47
C GLY A 293 1.07 7.87 -4.32
N TRP A 294 0.53 6.67 -4.04
CA TRP A 294 -0.62 6.13 -4.79
C TRP A 294 -1.94 6.77 -4.42
N GLY A 295 -2.09 7.27 -3.19
CA GLY A 295 -3.32 7.91 -2.73
C GLY A 295 -4.46 6.95 -2.38
N THR A 296 -4.21 5.65 -2.31
CA THR A 296 -5.23 4.60 -2.05
C THR A 296 -5.68 4.60 -0.60
N SER A 297 -4.80 4.31 0.35
CA SER A 297 -5.14 4.27 1.77
C SER A 297 -5.63 5.62 2.34
N PRO A 298 -5.20 6.80 1.86
CA PRO A 298 -5.79 8.08 2.26
C PRO A 298 -7.30 8.18 2.09
N MET A 299 -7.90 7.44 1.14
CA MET A 299 -9.35 7.39 0.94
C MET A 299 -10.07 6.82 2.16
N ILE A 300 -9.51 5.78 2.78
CA ILE A 300 -10.13 5.20 3.96
C ILE A 300 -9.80 5.96 5.24
N HIS A 301 -8.59 6.51 5.33
CA HIS A 301 -8.23 7.40 6.43
C HIS A 301 -9.14 8.62 6.50
N ALA A 302 -9.59 9.15 5.36
CA ALA A 302 -10.52 10.28 5.32
C ALA A 302 -11.91 9.94 5.89
N SER A 303 -12.30 8.66 5.93
CA SER A 303 -13.56 8.19 6.52
C SER A 303 -13.52 8.10 8.05
N ALA A 304 -12.36 8.27 8.67
CA ALA A 304 -12.22 8.23 10.11
C ALA A 304 -12.74 9.52 10.76
N LYS A 305 -13.42 9.38 11.90
CA LYS A 305 -13.81 10.54 12.72
C LYS A 305 -12.58 11.05 13.48
N THR A 306 -12.18 12.28 13.24
CA THR A 306 -11.04 12.93 13.88
C THR A 306 -11.28 14.43 13.96
N ASP A 307 -10.75 15.07 14.99
CA ASP A 307 -10.85 16.50 15.27
C ASP A 307 -9.75 17.34 14.60
N HIS A 308 -8.65 16.68 14.14
CA HIS A 308 -7.56 17.35 13.43
C HIS A 308 -6.97 16.45 12.33
N PRO A 309 -6.81 16.95 11.07
CA PRO A 309 -6.34 16.14 9.96
C PRO A 309 -4.99 15.47 10.17
N VAL A 310 -4.03 16.16 10.79
CA VAL A 310 -2.69 15.62 11.06
C VAL A 310 -2.72 14.44 12.01
N LYS A 311 -3.70 14.39 12.92
CA LYS A 311 -3.86 13.23 13.79
C LYS A 311 -3.96 11.93 12.97
N GLN A 312 -4.75 11.93 11.91
CA GLN A 312 -4.87 10.79 11.04
C GLN A 312 -3.63 10.65 10.11
N GLY A 313 -3.00 11.77 9.74
CA GLY A 313 -1.73 11.79 9.03
C GLY A 313 -0.61 11.04 9.77
N LEU A 314 -0.54 11.16 11.11
CA LEU A 314 0.42 10.39 11.92
C LEU A 314 0.18 8.88 11.80
N MET A 315 -1.07 8.45 11.69
CA MET A 315 -1.41 7.04 11.47
C MET A 315 -0.94 6.57 10.09
N GLY A 316 -1.05 7.42 9.05
CA GLY A 316 -0.48 7.13 7.74
C GLY A 316 1.05 6.97 7.76
N ALA A 317 1.77 7.79 8.53
CA ALA A 317 3.21 7.60 8.72
C ALA A 317 3.52 6.27 9.44
N PHE A 318 2.73 5.90 10.45
CA PHE A 318 2.88 4.62 11.15
C PHE A 318 2.53 3.42 10.25
N GLU A 319 1.54 3.54 9.36
CA GLU A 319 1.18 2.54 8.37
C GLU A 319 2.39 2.13 7.53
N VAL A 320 3.13 3.10 6.95
CA VAL A 320 4.34 2.83 6.17
C VAL A 320 5.43 2.17 7.01
N PHE A 321 5.61 2.61 8.25
CA PHE A 321 6.56 1.99 9.17
C PHE A 321 6.20 0.52 9.43
N ALA A 322 4.96 0.22 9.78
CA ALA A 322 4.49 -1.14 10.06
C ALA A 322 4.59 -2.03 8.82
N ASP A 323 4.15 -1.53 7.67
CA ASP A 323 4.18 -2.24 6.40
C ASP A 323 5.61 -2.56 5.94
N THR A 324 6.42 -1.54 5.79
CA THR A 324 7.69 -1.67 5.07
C THR A 324 8.88 -1.88 6.01
N ILE A 325 9.00 -1.05 7.06
CA ILE A 325 10.15 -1.19 7.98
C ILE A 325 10.01 -2.47 8.84
N VAL A 326 8.78 -2.85 9.19
CA VAL A 326 8.59 -4.09 9.99
C VAL A 326 8.34 -5.28 9.08
N VAL A 327 7.20 -5.36 8.39
CA VAL A 327 6.79 -6.59 7.69
C VAL A 327 7.71 -6.93 6.51
N CYS A 328 8.04 -5.99 5.63
CA CYS A 328 8.95 -6.27 4.52
C CYS A 328 10.37 -6.62 4.99
N SER A 329 10.83 -6.02 6.11
CA SER A 329 12.13 -6.40 6.69
C SER A 329 12.14 -7.85 7.18
N MET A 330 11.05 -8.33 7.79
CA MET A 330 10.94 -9.73 8.20
C MET A 330 11.11 -10.67 7.00
N THR A 331 10.41 -10.39 5.91
CA THR A 331 10.56 -11.16 4.65
C THR A 331 12.00 -11.13 4.15
N GLY A 332 12.56 -9.93 4.02
CA GLY A 332 13.91 -9.76 3.47
C GLY A 332 14.98 -10.44 4.31
N LEU A 333 14.91 -10.26 5.62
CA LEU A 333 15.88 -10.87 6.55
C LEU A 333 15.80 -12.40 6.52
N VAL A 334 14.59 -12.98 6.53
CA VAL A 334 14.42 -14.45 6.45
C VAL A 334 14.96 -15.00 5.12
N VAL A 335 14.64 -14.37 3.99
CA VAL A 335 15.12 -14.82 2.67
C VAL A 335 16.66 -14.73 2.57
N ILE A 336 17.28 -13.71 3.16
CA ILE A 336 18.74 -13.53 3.12
C ILE A 336 19.43 -14.49 4.09
N ILE A 337 18.99 -14.57 5.35
CA ILE A 337 19.64 -15.37 6.39
C ILE A 337 19.60 -16.87 6.12
N THR A 338 18.54 -17.34 5.45
CA THR A 338 18.39 -18.74 5.03
C THR A 338 19.19 -19.06 3.76
N GLY A 339 19.75 -18.08 3.07
CA GLY A 339 20.52 -18.24 1.85
C GLY A 339 19.71 -18.47 0.58
N TYR A 340 18.37 -18.53 0.64
CA TYR A 340 17.52 -18.82 -0.51
C TYR A 340 17.43 -17.67 -1.53
N TRP A 341 17.90 -16.48 -1.20
CA TRP A 341 17.91 -15.34 -2.12
C TRP A 341 18.62 -15.60 -3.45
N ASN A 342 19.54 -16.58 -3.51
CA ASN A 342 20.30 -16.99 -4.70
C ASN A 342 19.89 -18.36 -5.25
N SER A 343 18.77 -18.91 -4.80
CA SER A 343 18.28 -20.24 -5.21
C SER A 343 17.69 -20.29 -6.63
N GLY A 344 17.44 -19.15 -7.26
CA GLY A 344 16.70 -19.04 -8.53
C GLY A 344 15.18 -19.05 -8.36
N LEU A 345 14.65 -19.29 -7.16
CA LEU A 345 13.23 -19.17 -6.83
C LEU A 345 12.81 -17.70 -6.81
N GLN A 346 11.53 -17.44 -7.02
CA GLN A 346 10.94 -16.11 -6.98
C GLN A 346 9.54 -16.13 -6.35
N GLY A 347 8.99 -14.95 -6.08
CA GLY A 347 7.60 -14.81 -5.65
C GLY A 347 7.30 -15.46 -4.30
N SER A 348 6.09 -15.99 -4.18
CA SER A 348 5.61 -16.63 -2.96
C SER A 348 6.37 -17.91 -2.63
N GLU A 349 6.77 -18.68 -3.65
CA GLU A 349 7.50 -19.94 -3.46
C GLU A 349 8.87 -19.70 -2.81
N LEU A 350 9.58 -18.62 -3.19
CA LEU A 350 10.83 -18.25 -2.52
C LEU A 350 10.62 -18.01 -1.01
N THR A 351 9.58 -17.27 -0.66
CA THR A 351 9.25 -16.98 0.75
C THR A 351 8.86 -18.25 1.50
N LEU A 352 7.96 -19.05 0.92
CA LEU A 352 7.51 -20.32 1.52
C LEU A 352 8.69 -21.27 1.78
N THR A 353 9.58 -21.42 0.80
CA THR A 353 10.76 -22.30 0.91
C THR A 353 11.79 -21.77 1.91
N ALA A 354 12.02 -20.44 1.94
CA ALA A 354 12.90 -19.83 2.93
C ALA A 354 12.41 -20.06 4.37
N PHE A 355 11.11 -19.92 4.62
CA PHE A 355 10.53 -20.20 5.94
C PHE A 355 10.53 -21.69 6.28
N GLU A 356 10.24 -22.55 5.31
CA GLU A 356 10.29 -24.02 5.48
C GLU A 356 11.70 -24.49 5.85
N SER A 357 12.73 -23.96 5.21
CA SER A 357 14.13 -24.28 5.53
C SER A 357 14.54 -23.84 6.92
N GLY A 358 13.93 -22.76 7.43
CA GLY A 358 14.22 -22.22 8.76
C GLY A 358 13.57 -22.98 9.91
N MET A 359 12.35 -23.48 9.73
CA MET A 359 11.55 -24.11 10.82
C MET A 359 10.67 -25.28 10.34
N GLY A 360 10.94 -25.86 9.16
CA GLY A 360 10.23 -27.05 8.65
C GLY A 360 8.84 -26.72 8.09
N SER A 361 8.08 -27.79 7.76
CA SER A 361 6.78 -27.73 7.10
C SER A 361 5.72 -26.93 7.88
N VAL A 362 5.83 -26.87 9.21
CA VAL A 362 4.95 -26.05 10.05
C VAL A 362 5.09 -24.56 9.70
N ALA A 363 6.31 -24.06 9.49
CA ALA A 363 6.52 -22.69 9.09
C ALA A 363 5.95 -22.42 7.70
N ARG A 364 6.12 -23.34 6.74
CA ARG A 364 5.50 -23.23 5.42
C ARG A 364 3.98 -23.09 5.53
N ALA A 365 3.33 -23.93 6.35
CA ALA A 365 1.89 -23.87 6.58
C ALA A 365 1.46 -22.54 7.21
N LEU A 366 2.20 -22.06 8.24
CA LEU A 366 1.92 -20.78 8.89
C LEU A 366 2.01 -19.61 7.90
N ILE A 367 3.01 -19.63 7.00
CA ILE A 367 3.16 -18.58 5.99
C ILE A 367 2.07 -18.67 4.92
N ALA A 368 1.67 -19.86 4.47
CA ALA A 368 0.56 -20.02 3.54
C ALA A 368 -0.75 -19.48 4.12
N ILE A 369 -1.03 -19.73 5.41
CA ILE A 369 -2.18 -19.15 6.13
C ILE A 369 -2.03 -17.63 6.24
N SER A 370 -0.83 -17.12 6.54
CA SER A 370 -0.57 -15.69 6.58
C SER A 370 -0.83 -15.04 5.23
N ILE A 371 -0.36 -15.63 4.11
CA ILE A 371 -0.63 -15.16 2.75
C ILE A 371 -2.13 -15.11 2.46
N PHE A 372 -2.89 -16.12 2.91
CA PHE A 372 -4.36 -16.12 2.79
C PHE A 372 -4.99 -14.95 3.53
N LEU A 373 -4.60 -14.72 4.78
CA LEU A 373 -5.13 -13.62 5.60
C LEU A 373 -4.74 -12.24 5.04
N PHE A 374 -3.49 -12.07 4.63
CA PHE A 374 -3.00 -10.85 4.01
C PHE A 374 -3.71 -10.57 2.67
N GLY A 375 -3.85 -11.57 1.81
CA GLY A 375 -4.62 -11.44 0.58
C GLY A 375 -6.06 -11.03 0.85
N LEU A 376 -6.70 -11.62 1.85
CA LEU A 376 -8.09 -11.35 2.23
C LEU A 376 -8.28 -9.91 2.71
N THR A 377 -7.39 -9.42 3.59
CA THR A 377 -7.43 -8.03 4.06
C THR A 377 -7.12 -7.04 2.94
N THR A 378 -6.18 -7.37 2.03
CA THR A 378 -5.87 -6.54 0.85
C THR A 378 -7.08 -6.45 -0.07
N SER A 379 -7.69 -7.57 -0.47
CA SER A 379 -8.85 -7.53 -1.37
C SER A 379 -10.03 -6.78 -0.77
N THR A 380 -10.29 -6.92 0.54
CA THR A 380 -11.38 -6.20 1.21
C THR A 380 -11.04 -4.74 1.49
N GLY A 381 -9.78 -4.40 1.72
CA GLY A 381 -9.28 -3.03 1.82
C GLY A 381 -9.43 -2.30 0.49
N TRP A 382 -8.97 -2.89 -0.61
CA TRP A 382 -9.10 -2.32 -1.96
C TRP A 382 -10.56 -2.19 -2.40
N PHE A 383 -11.45 -3.11 -2.01
CA PHE A 383 -12.89 -2.93 -2.19
C PHE A 383 -13.38 -1.60 -1.61
N THR A 384 -12.86 -1.19 -0.45
CA THR A 384 -13.26 0.09 0.15
C THR A 384 -12.75 1.29 -0.65
N TYR A 385 -11.53 1.22 -1.23
CA TYR A 385 -10.98 2.28 -2.07
C TYR A 385 -11.81 2.48 -3.35
N TYR A 386 -12.14 1.40 -4.03
CA TYR A 386 -13.03 1.45 -5.20
C TYR A 386 -14.41 2.02 -4.86
N SER A 387 -14.96 1.64 -3.70
CA SER A 387 -16.25 2.15 -3.23
C SER A 387 -16.23 3.67 -3.06
N VAL A 388 -15.13 4.25 -2.53
CA VAL A 388 -14.99 5.71 -2.39
C VAL A 388 -14.94 6.40 -3.76
N ILE A 389 -14.19 5.85 -4.72
CA ILE A 389 -14.11 6.39 -6.08
C ILE A 389 -15.49 6.33 -6.76
N LEU A 390 -16.18 5.20 -6.68
CA LEU A 390 -17.50 5.00 -7.25
C LEU A 390 -18.52 5.99 -6.69
N LYS A 391 -18.53 6.17 -5.36
CA LYS A 391 -19.38 7.15 -4.68
C LYS A 391 -19.08 8.58 -5.12
N HIS A 392 -17.80 8.94 -5.29
CA HIS A 392 -17.41 10.27 -5.78
C HIS A 392 -17.91 10.53 -7.20
N TRP A 393 -17.77 9.57 -8.11
CA TRP A 393 -18.19 9.72 -9.50
C TRP A 393 -19.73 9.78 -9.67
N LEU A 394 -20.45 8.99 -8.87
CA LEU A 394 -21.90 8.83 -8.99
C LEU A 394 -22.70 9.63 -7.94
N LYS A 395 -22.03 10.54 -7.19
CA LYS A 395 -22.66 11.30 -6.10
C LYS A 395 -23.95 12.03 -6.49
N ASN A 396 -24.02 12.48 -7.74
CA ASN A 396 -25.20 13.22 -8.26
C ASN A 396 -26.36 12.32 -8.71
N ASN A 397 -26.17 10.98 -8.76
CA ASN A 397 -27.22 10.05 -9.18
C ASN A 397 -27.32 8.86 -8.22
N GLN A 398 -28.06 9.04 -7.14
CA GLN A 398 -28.21 8.06 -6.07
C GLN A 398 -28.86 6.73 -6.52
N LYS A 399 -29.70 6.76 -7.58
CA LYS A 399 -30.30 5.54 -8.12
C LYS A 399 -29.24 4.68 -8.82
N VAL A 400 -28.44 5.30 -9.68
CA VAL A 400 -27.34 4.63 -10.39
C VAL A 400 -26.28 4.16 -9.38
N LEU A 401 -25.96 4.97 -8.38
CA LEU A 401 -25.01 4.58 -7.33
C LEU A 401 -25.42 3.30 -6.62
N LYS A 402 -26.68 3.20 -6.17
CA LYS A 402 -27.20 1.99 -5.48
C LYS A 402 -27.11 0.73 -6.35
N ILE A 403 -27.39 0.86 -7.65
CA ILE A 403 -27.29 -0.26 -8.60
C ILE A 403 -25.82 -0.64 -8.79
N ALA A 404 -24.95 0.36 -9.03
CA ALA A 404 -23.52 0.16 -9.22
C ALA A 404 -22.87 -0.49 -7.98
N GLU A 405 -23.21 -0.05 -6.76
CA GLU A 405 -22.72 -0.66 -5.52
C GLU A 405 -23.11 -2.15 -5.41
N LYS A 406 -24.36 -2.51 -5.76
CA LYS A 406 -24.80 -3.92 -5.75
C LYS A 406 -24.01 -4.76 -6.76
N ILE A 407 -23.88 -4.27 -8.00
CA ILE A 407 -23.08 -4.95 -9.03
C ILE A 407 -21.63 -5.11 -8.58
N PHE A 408 -21.08 -4.07 -7.97
CA PHE A 408 -19.71 -4.07 -7.50
C PHE A 408 -19.48 -5.06 -6.34
N ILE A 409 -20.37 -5.10 -5.35
CA ILE A 409 -20.31 -6.07 -4.25
C ILE A 409 -20.39 -7.51 -4.78
N LEU A 410 -21.32 -7.79 -5.69
CA LEU A 410 -21.47 -9.12 -6.27
C LEU A 410 -20.31 -9.49 -7.21
N GLY A 411 -19.84 -8.53 -8.00
CA GLY A 411 -18.82 -8.76 -9.02
C GLY A 411 -17.41 -8.92 -8.47
N THR A 412 -17.05 -8.21 -7.39
CA THR A 412 -15.67 -8.14 -6.92
C THR A 412 -15.03 -9.51 -6.64
N PRO A 413 -15.61 -10.42 -5.84
CA PRO A 413 -14.99 -11.72 -5.60
C PRO A 413 -15.02 -12.63 -6.82
N LEU A 414 -16.11 -12.57 -7.62
CA LEU A 414 -16.26 -13.38 -8.83
C LEU A 414 -15.27 -12.98 -9.92
N TRP A 415 -14.96 -11.68 -10.02
CA TRP A 415 -13.95 -11.20 -10.95
C TRP A 415 -12.56 -11.73 -10.61
N GLY A 416 -12.18 -11.72 -9.33
CA GLY A 416 -10.94 -12.35 -8.87
C GLY A 416 -10.88 -13.86 -9.16
N LEU A 417 -11.99 -14.56 -9.01
CA LEU A 417 -12.10 -15.97 -9.40
C LEU A 417 -11.92 -16.16 -10.91
N LEU A 418 -12.58 -15.33 -11.73
CA LEU A 418 -12.47 -15.38 -13.18
C LEU A 418 -11.01 -15.17 -13.62
N VAL A 419 -10.33 -14.16 -13.08
CA VAL A 419 -8.90 -13.93 -13.37
C VAL A 419 -8.06 -15.15 -12.98
N THR A 420 -8.34 -15.76 -11.82
CA THR A 420 -7.65 -16.98 -11.39
C THR A 420 -7.88 -18.15 -12.34
N VAL A 421 -9.12 -18.39 -12.78
CA VAL A 421 -9.46 -19.45 -13.74
C VAL A 421 -8.78 -19.20 -15.07
N LEU A 422 -8.81 -17.98 -15.59
CA LEU A 422 -8.12 -17.60 -16.82
C LEU A 422 -6.59 -17.77 -16.73
N THR A 423 -6.03 -17.52 -15.54
CA THR A 423 -4.57 -17.72 -15.30
C THR A 423 -4.22 -19.20 -15.22
N LEU A 424 -5.07 -20.03 -14.62
CA LEU A 424 -4.82 -21.48 -14.47
C LEU A 424 -5.05 -22.28 -15.75
N TYR A 425 -6.05 -21.92 -16.54
CA TYR A 425 -6.54 -22.71 -17.67
C TYR A 425 -6.50 -21.96 -19.01
N GLY A 426 -6.20 -20.66 -18.99
CA GLY A 426 -6.10 -19.83 -20.19
C GLY A 426 -4.66 -19.71 -20.71
N ASN A 427 -4.50 -18.89 -21.75
CA ASN A 427 -3.20 -18.63 -22.38
C ASN A 427 -2.46 -17.41 -21.75
N GLY A 428 -3.07 -16.72 -20.76
CA GLY A 428 -2.46 -15.59 -20.09
C GLY A 428 -1.47 -16.04 -19.01
N THR A 429 -0.32 -15.37 -18.92
CA THR A 429 0.64 -15.63 -17.84
C THR A 429 0.44 -14.65 -16.68
N PRO A 430 0.68 -15.06 -15.41
CA PRO A 430 0.66 -14.14 -14.28
C PRO A 430 1.57 -12.93 -14.49
N ALA A 431 2.73 -13.12 -15.13
CA ALA A 431 3.68 -12.05 -15.41
C ALA A 431 3.08 -10.94 -16.29
N GLN A 432 2.32 -11.30 -17.33
CA GLN A 432 1.65 -10.32 -18.20
C GLN A 432 0.61 -9.48 -17.43
N LEU A 433 -0.15 -10.11 -16.55
CA LEU A 433 -1.13 -9.42 -15.72
C LEU A 433 -0.45 -8.46 -14.73
N TRP A 434 0.70 -8.84 -14.17
CA TRP A 434 1.49 -7.95 -13.33
C TRP A 434 1.97 -6.71 -14.08
N VAL A 435 2.44 -6.84 -15.32
CA VAL A 435 2.85 -5.69 -16.15
C VAL A 435 1.69 -4.72 -16.38
N ILE A 436 0.47 -5.23 -16.63
CA ILE A 436 -0.71 -4.38 -16.81
C ILE A 436 -1.11 -3.71 -15.49
N ALA A 437 -1.05 -4.42 -14.36
CA ALA A 437 -1.30 -3.87 -13.04
C ALA A 437 -0.31 -2.74 -12.70
N ASP A 438 0.97 -2.96 -12.96
CA ASP A 438 2.02 -1.95 -12.76
C ASP A 438 1.76 -0.71 -13.63
N PHE A 439 1.38 -0.89 -14.90
CA PHE A 439 1.05 0.23 -15.79
C PHE A 439 -0.13 1.06 -15.28
N THR A 440 -1.18 0.42 -14.77
CA THR A 440 -2.35 1.13 -14.25
C THR A 440 -2.09 1.87 -12.95
N THR A 441 -1.08 1.49 -12.17
CA THR A 441 -0.76 2.12 -10.88
C THR A 441 0.28 3.23 -10.96
N VAL A 442 1.09 3.27 -12.03
CA VAL A 442 2.12 4.30 -12.18
C VAL A 442 1.55 5.70 -12.40
N PHE A 443 0.52 5.85 -13.23
CA PHE A 443 -0.08 7.15 -13.54
C PHE A 443 -0.76 7.82 -12.33
N PRO A 444 -1.59 7.11 -11.54
CA PRO A 444 -2.11 7.65 -10.29
C PRO A 444 -1.01 8.19 -9.38
N THR A 445 0.12 7.49 -9.31
CA THR A 445 1.25 7.90 -8.47
C THR A 445 1.82 9.25 -8.91
N PHE A 446 2.13 9.43 -10.20
CA PHE A 446 2.66 10.71 -10.69
C PHE A 446 1.68 11.86 -10.49
N VAL A 447 0.41 11.65 -10.84
CA VAL A 447 -0.64 12.67 -10.71
C VAL A 447 -0.88 13.04 -9.26
N ASN A 448 -0.89 12.04 -8.38
CA ASN A 448 -1.10 12.27 -6.96
C ASN A 448 0.11 12.97 -6.31
N VAL A 449 1.32 12.53 -6.59
CA VAL A 449 2.55 13.17 -6.06
C VAL A 449 2.67 14.62 -6.54
N ALA A 450 2.36 14.91 -7.81
CA ALA A 450 2.28 16.28 -8.30
C ALA A 450 1.24 17.11 -7.53
N THR A 451 0.08 16.54 -7.24
CA THR A 451 -0.95 17.19 -6.43
C THR A 451 -0.48 17.48 -5.00
N LEU A 452 0.21 16.52 -4.36
CA LEU A 452 0.79 16.70 -3.03
C LEU A 452 1.79 17.84 -3.00
N PHE A 453 2.63 17.94 -4.02
CA PHE A 453 3.60 19.02 -4.13
C PHE A 453 2.91 20.39 -4.24
N ILE A 454 1.89 20.52 -5.08
CA ILE A 454 1.12 21.76 -5.25
C ILE A 454 0.38 22.12 -3.95
N LEU A 455 -0.18 21.16 -3.24
CA LEU A 455 -0.94 21.36 -2.00
C LEU A 455 -0.07 21.29 -0.73
N SER A 456 1.24 21.11 -0.85
CA SER A 456 2.16 20.96 0.28
C SER A 456 2.09 22.13 1.26
N GLY A 457 1.83 23.36 0.77
CA GLY A 457 1.61 24.53 1.62
C GLY A 457 0.48 24.37 2.63
N THR A 458 -0.62 23.74 2.24
CA THR A 458 -1.75 23.42 3.14
C THR A 458 -1.33 22.38 4.17
N PHE A 459 -0.62 21.33 3.76
CA PHE A 459 -0.06 20.33 4.67
C PHE A 459 0.85 20.98 5.74
N PHE A 460 1.79 21.85 5.35
CA PHE A 460 2.69 22.47 6.31
C PHE A 460 1.99 23.43 7.25
N LYS A 461 0.95 24.14 6.81
CA LYS A 461 0.11 24.98 7.68
C LYS A 461 -0.58 24.13 8.74
N LEU A 462 -1.23 23.03 8.34
CA LEU A 462 -1.88 22.09 9.26
C LEU A 462 -0.89 21.44 10.22
N LEU A 463 0.30 21.05 9.76
CA LEU A 463 1.35 20.49 10.60
C LEU A 463 1.87 21.50 11.62
N LYS A 464 2.02 22.77 11.24
CA LYS A 464 2.42 23.85 12.15
C LYS A 464 1.36 24.07 13.24
N ASP A 465 0.10 24.13 12.88
CA ASP A 465 -1.01 24.27 13.84
C ASP A 465 -1.10 23.06 14.77
N TYR A 466 -0.96 21.86 14.23
CA TYR A 466 -0.94 20.63 15.02
C TYR A 466 0.17 20.63 16.08
N LYS A 467 1.40 21.02 15.68
CA LYS A 467 2.53 21.17 16.61
C LYS A 467 2.22 22.15 17.73
N ALA A 468 1.56 23.25 17.41
CA ALA A 468 1.20 24.25 18.42
C ALA A 468 0.12 23.75 19.39
N ARG A 469 -0.96 23.10 18.88
CA ARG A 469 -2.09 22.64 19.70
C ARG A 469 -1.78 21.43 20.57
N TYR A 470 -1.06 20.46 20.02
CA TYR A 470 -0.92 19.14 20.65
C TYR A 470 0.50 18.80 21.12
N MET A 471 1.50 19.57 20.67
CA MET A 471 2.90 19.34 21.07
C MET A 471 3.53 20.52 21.82
N GLY A 472 2.79 21.64 21.97
CA GLY A 472 3.29 22.86 22.62
C GLY A 472 4.41 23.57 21.85
N ILE A 473 4.54 23.32 20.53
CA ILE A 473 5.61 23.88 19.68
C ILE A 473 5.03 24.98 18.79
N GLY A 474 5.20 26.22 19.18
CA GLY A 474 4.72 27.38 18.41
C GLY A 474 3.47 28.01 19.02
N LYS A 475 2.82 28.89 18.24
CA LYS A 475 1.59 29.57 18.66
C LYS A 475 0.38 29.00 17.92
N VAL A 476 -0.69 28.74 18.64
CA VAL A 476 -1.97 28.29 18.09
C VAL A 476 -2.64 29.44 17.33
N ASP A 477 -3.02 29.16 16.10
CA ASP A 477 -3.88 30.04 15.31
C ASP A 477 -5.34 29.64 15.55
N LYS A 478 -6.05 30.49 16.34
CA LYS A 478 -7.44 30.25 16.72
C LYS A 478 -8.41 30.38 15.55
N ASP A 479 -8.04 31.14 14.53
CA ASP A 479 -8.88 31.42 13.37
C ASP A 479 -8.69 30.42 12.24
N MET A 480 -7.71 29.53 12.38
CA MET A 480 -7.43 28.51 11.37
C MET A 480 -8.57 27.50 11.26
N ALA A 481 -9.12 27.37 10.05
CA ALA A 481 -10.06 26.30 9.72
C ALA A 481 -9.34 24.97 9.62
N LEU A 482 -9.76 23.98 10.40
CA LEU A 482 -9.15 22.64 10.43
C LEU A 482 -9.63 21.71 9.31
N PHE A 483 -10.78 22.03 8.71
CA PHE A 483 -11.33 21.33 7.56
C PHE A 483 -11.73 22.33 6.48
N TYR A 484 -11.69 21.90 5.24
CA TYR A 484 -12.03 22.75 4.10
C TYR A 484 -13.49 23.22 4.13
N GLU A 485 -14.41 22.41 4.62
CA GLU A 485 -15.82 22.78 4.79
C GLU A 485 -15.98 23.92 5.79
N ASP A 486 -15.29 23.86 6.93
CA ASP A 486 -15.32 24.93 7.94
C ASP A 486 -14.78 26.26 7.37
N LYS A 487 -13.78 26.18 6.48
CA LYS A 487 -13.23 27.36 5.79
C LYS A 487 -14.27 28.01 4.89
N LYS A 488 -15.00 27.22 4.11
CA LYS A 488 -16.06 27.73 3.23
C LYS A 488 -17.19 28.39 4.00
N GLU A 489 -17.64 27.75 5.09
CA GLU A 489 -18.68 28.33 5.94
C GLU A 489 -18.28 29.68 6.57
N LYS A 490 -16.96 29.87 6.82
CA LYS A 490 -16.43 31.16 7.31
C LYS A 490 -16.33 32.23 6.21
N GLU A 491 -16.08 31.83 4.95
CA GLU A 491 -15.99 32.74 3.81
C GLU A 491 -17.36 33.18 3.30
N GLU A 492 -18.44 32.39 3.57
CA GLU A 492 -19.82 32.69 3.17
C GLU A 492 -20.58 33.53 4.23
N LYS A 493 -20.07 33.60 5.47
CA LYS A 493 -20.55 34.52 6.55
C LYS A 493 -19.83 35.83 6.52
#